data_5e63c1f66a5408ed74e54b03ecaa57de
#
_entry.id   5e63c1f66a5408ed74e54b03ecaa57de
#
_cell.length_a   1.000
_cell.length_b   1.000
_cell.length_c   1.000
_cell.angle_alpha   90.00
_cell.angle_beta   90.00
_cell.angle_gamma   90.00
#
_symmetry.space_group_name_H-M   'P 1'
#
loop_
_entity.id
_entity.type
_entity.pdbx_description
1 polymer ?
#
loop_
_entity_poly.entity_id
_entity_poly.type
_entity_poly.pdbx_seq_one_letter_code
_entity_poly.pdbx_strand_id
1 'polypeptide(L)'
;MKIDKKPLELTEVVFRDGSQSLLATRLKLDDILPIAEKVDDIGFYSVESWGGATFDACIRFLSEDPWERIREIKKVMPKTRQQMLFRGQNILGYRHYADDVVKKFVERAAESGIEIFRVFDALNDIRNMTSSIAAVGDIGMHAQGTLSYTTSPVHKIETWIDLAKSLDCLLYTSDAADDDTR
;
A
#
# COMPACT_ATOMS: atom_id res chain seq x y z
N MET A 1 -13.16 27.85 -18.43
CA MET A 1 -12.37 27.25 -17.34
C MET A 1 -11.37 26.28 -17.99
N LYS A 2 -10.07 26.62 -18.02
CA LYS A 2 -9.04 25.68 -18.49
C LYS A 2 -8.89 24.62 -17.39
N ILE A 3 -9.31 23.41 -17.69
CA ILE A 3 -8.97 22.26 -16.84
C ILE A 3 -7.47 22.03 -17.05
N ASP A 4 -6.67 22.36 -16.03
CA ASP A 4 -5.26 21.94 -16.00
C ASP A 4 -5.26 20.41 -15.98
N LYS A 5 -4.99 19.82 -17.15
CA LYS A 5 -4.87 18.37 -17.28
C LYS A 5 -3.55 17.95 -16.65
N LYS A 6 -3.61 17.53 -15.38
CA LYS A 6 -2.47 16.81 -14.80
C LYS A 6 -2.21 15.55 -15.63
N PRO A 7 -0.95 15.18 -15.88
CA PRO A 7 -0.63 13.92 -16.54
C PRO A 7 -1.20 12.74 -15.74
N LEU A 8 -1.57 11.68 -16.43
CA LEU A 8 -2.01 10.44 -15.80
C LEU A 8 -0.83 9.79 -15.09
N GLU A 9 -1.01 9.50 -13.82
CA GLU A 9 -0.03 8.79 -12.98
C GLU A 9 -0.39 7.30 -12.94
N LEU A 10 0.59 6.44 -13.20
CA LEU A 10 0.40 4.99 -13.26
C LEU A 10 1.15 4.30 -12.13
N THR A 11 0.50 3.35 -11.48
CA THR A 11 1.12 2.43 -10.52
C THR A 11 1.32 1.06 -11.16
N GLU A 12 2.55 0.56 -11.15
CA GLU A 12 2.86 -0.80 -11.57
C GLU A 12 2.73 -1.77 -10.39
N VAL A 13 2.15 -2.95 -10.61
CA VAL A 13 1.88 -3.92 -9.53
C VAL A 13 2.55 -5.28 -9.74
N VAL A 14 3.42 -5.41 -10.73
CA VAL A 14 4.02 -6.68 -11.16
C VAL A 14 4.81 -7.36 -10.03
N PHE A 15 5.55 -6.61 -9.22
CA PHE A 15 6.39 -7.19 -8.17
C PHE A 15 5.60 -7.72 -6.98
N ARG A 16 4.41 -7.18 -6.73
CA ARG A 16 3.52 -7.68 -5.68
C ARG A 16 2.41 -8.57 -6.25
N ASP A 17 1.49 -8.02 -7.04
CA ASP A 17 0.32 -8.75 -7.53
C ASP A 17 0.68 -9.76 -8.61
N GLY A 18 1.49 -9.39 -9.57
CA GLY A 18 1.96 -10.30 -10.62
C GLY A 18 2.73 -11.48 -10.04
N SER A 19 3.66 -11.25 -9.10
CA SER A 19 4.35 -12.30 -8.37
C SER A 19 3.39 -13.20 -7.58
N GLN A 20 2.42 -12.60 -6.90
CA GLN A 20 1.42 -13.35 -6.12
C GLN A 20 0.52 -14.20 -6.99
N SER A 21 0.02 -13.66 -8.09
CA SER A 21 -0.98 -14.30 -8.94
C SER A 21 -0.39 -15.38 -9.86
N LEU A 22 0.82 -15.16 -10.36
CA LEU A 22 1.45 -16.03 -11.36
C LEU A 22 2.49 -16.98 -10.77
N LEU A 23 3.17 -16.58 -9.70
CA LEU A 23 4.31 -17.30 -9.13
C LEU A 23 4.10 -17.68 -7.66
N ALA A 24 2.87 -17.66 -7.17
CA ALA A 24 2.52 -17.94 -5.77
C ALA A 24 3.40 -17.15 -4.77
N THR A 25 3.75 -15.91 -5.10
CA THR A 25 4.63 -15.03 -4.33
C THR A 25 6.06 -15.58 -4.16
N ARG A 26 6.55 -16.41 -5.10
CA ARG A 26 7.86 -17.07 -5.04
C ARG A 26 8.96 -16.37 -5.83
N LEU A 27 8.71 -15.18 -6.36
CA LEU A 27 9.74 -14.39 -7.04
C LEU A 27 10.79 -13.93 -6.02
N LYS A 28 12.04 -14.34 -6.23
CA LYS A 28 13.16 -14.01 -5.34
C LYS A 28 13.62 -12.57 -5.53
N LEU A 29 14.28 -12.03 -4.51
CA LEU A 29 14.86 -10.70 -4.57
C LEU A 29 15.88 -10.58 -5.69
N ASP A 30 16.77 -11.56 -5.83
CA ASP A 30 17.81 -11.61 -6.87
C ASP A 30 17.22 -11.58 -8.30
N ASP A 31 16.02 -12.11 -8.50
CA ASP A 31 15.32 -12.08 -9.79
C ASP A 31 14.65 -10.72 -10.03
N ILE A 32 14.27 -10.00 -8.96
CA ILE A 32 13.62 -8.69 -9.04
C ILE A 32 14.63 -7.58 -9.34
N LEU A 33 15.77 -7.54 -8.66
CA LEU A 33 16.69 -6.40 -8.69
C LEU A 33 17.13 -5.99 -10.10
N PRO A 34 17.51 -6.90 -11.02
CA PRO A 34 17.93 -6.53 -12.38
C PRO A 34 16.80 -5.93 -13.23
N ILE A 35 15.54 -6.29 -12.92
CA ILE A 35 14.36 -5.77 -13.61
C ILE A 35 13.90 -4.47 -12.96
N ALA A 36 13.97 -4.37 -11.64
CA ALA A 36 13.58 -3.19 -10.87
C ALA A 36 14.36 -1.94 -11.32
N GLU A 37 15.66 -2.05 -11.55
CA GLU A 37 16.48 -0.97 -12.10
C GLU A 37 15.95 -0.44 -13.44
N LYS A 38 15.51 -1.34 -14.33
CA LYS A 38 14.92 -0.95 -15.63
C LYS A 38 13.52 -0.35 -15.47
N VAL A 39 12.74 -0.85 -14.52
CA VAL A 39 11.39 -0.34 -14.23
C VAL A 39 11.46 1.07 -13.65
N ASP A 40 12.51 1.41 -12.90
CA ASP A 40 12.73 2.75 -12.35
C ASP A 40 12.87 3.82 -13.45
N ASP A 41 13.37 3.44 -14.63
CA ASP A 41 13.56 4.33 -15.78
C ASP A 41 12.29 4.52 -16.63
N ILE A 42 11.24 3.74 -16.42
CA ILE A 42 9.96 3.84 -17.17
C ILE A 42 9.18 5.09 -16.79
N GLY A 43 9.32 5.54 -15.53
CA GLY A 43 8.64 6.75 -15.03
C GLY A 43 7.23 6.47 -14.48
N PHE A 44 7.01 5.31 -13.87
CA PHE A 44 5.81 5.06 -13.08
C PHE A 44 5.75 6.00 -11.87
N TYR A 45 4.54 6.40 -11.49
CA TYR A 45 4.30 7.16 -10.26
C TYR A 45 4.71 6.37 -9.02
N SER A 46 4.37 5.08 -9.01
CA SER A 46 4.76 4.14 -7.96
C SER A 46 4.83 2.71 -8.48
N VAL A 47 5.52 1.87 -7.73
CA VAL A 47 5.53 0.41 -7.93
C VAL A 47 5.08 -0.26 -6.65
N GLU A 48 4.04 -1.09 -6.73
CA GLU A 48 3.62 -1.91 -5.62
C GLU A 48 4.51 -3.16 -5.54
N SER A 49 5.47 -3.11 -4.63
CA SER A 49 6.51 -4.12 -4.49
C SER A 49 6.35 -5.02 -3.27
N TRP A 50 5.43 -4.67 -2.35
CA TRP A 50 5.34 -5.31 -1.06
C TRP A 50 3.90 -5.41 -0.54
N GLY A 51 3.68 -6.33 0.41
CA GLY A 51 2.40 -6.58 1.04
C GLY A 51 2.44 -7.78 1.98
N GLY A 52 1.29 -8.13 2.57
CA GLY A 52 1.20 -9.20 3.55
C GLY A 52 1.66 -10.56 3.03
N ALA A 53 1.21 -10.94 1.84
CA ALA A 53 1.62 -12.21 1.23
C ALA A 53 3.11 -12.24 0.88
N THR A 54 3.67 -11.12 0.44
CA THR A 54 5.10 -10.99 0.16
C THR A 54 5.93 -11.17 1.43
N PHE A 55 5.55 -10.49 2.51
CA PHE A 55 6.20 -10.60 3.82
C PHE A 55 6.22 -12.06 4.31
N ASP A 56 5.07 -12.71 4.28
CA ASP A 56 4.91 -14.10 4.72
C ASP A 56 5.73 -15.07 3.85
N ALA A 57 5.71 -14.88 2.53
CA ALA A 57 6.45 -15.71 1.59
C ALA A 57 7.98 -15.58 1.75
N CYS A 58 8.50 -14.38 2.01
CA CYS A 58 9.92 -14.17 2.29
C CYS A 58 10.39 -15.07 3.43
N ILE A 59 9.65 -15.08 4.55
CA ILE A 59 10.01 -15.85 5.74
C ILE A 59 9.81 -17.35 5.52
N ARG A 60 8.65 -17.75 4.99
CA ARG A 60 8.26 -19.17 4.96
C ARG A 60 8.91 -19.97 3.83
N PHE A 61 9.20 -19.32 2.71
CA PHE A 61 9.52 -20.05 1.48
C PHE A 61 10.80 -19.60 0.78
N LEU A 62 11.17 -18.33 0.94
CA LEU A 62 12.30 -17.76 0.21
C LEU A 62 13.56 -17.67 1.06
N SER A 63 13.43 -17.80 2.37
CA SER A 63 14.53 -17.57 3.34
C SER A 63 15.14 -16.16 3.19
N GLU A 64 14.28 -15.17 2.89
CA GLU A 64 14.63 -13.75 2.74
C GLU A 64 14.14 -12.94 3.94
N ASP A 65 14.89 -11.90 4.33
CA ASP A 65 14.39 -10.86 5.25
C ASP A 65 13.44 -9.94 4.48
N PRO A 66 12.14 -9.88 4.85
CA PRO A 66 11.17 -9.04 4.16
C PRO A 66 11.49 -7.54 4.24
N TRP A 67 12.16 -7.09 5.28
CA TRP A 67 12.57 -5.69 5.45
C TRP A 67 13.79 -5.35 4.58
N GLU A 68 14.76 -6.25 4.49
CA GLU A 68 15.89 -6.12 3.58
C GLU A 68 15.43 -6.06 2.13
N ARG A 69 14.43 -6.87 1.78
CA ARG A 69 13.82 -6.87 0.43
C ARG A 69 13.36 -5.48 0.02
N ILE A 70 12.65 -4.74 0.89
CA ILE A 70 12.20 -3.38 0.57
C ILE A 70 13.41 -2.46 0.39
N ARG A 71 14.37 -2.52 1.31
CA ARG A 71 15.56 -1.66 1.27
C ARG A 71 16.37 -1.86 0.00
N GLU A 72 16.56 -3.11 -0.41
CA GLU A 72 17.32 -3.42 -1.63
C GLU A 72 16.57 -2.97 -2.89
N ILE A 73 15.24 -3.18 -2.98
CA ILE A 73 14.45 -2.68 -4.09
C ILE A 73 14.52 -1.14 -4.13
N LYS A 74 14.38 -0.45 -3.00
CA LYS A 74 14.46 1.02 -2.95
C LYS A 74 15.83 1.55 -3.38
N LYS A 75 16.92 0.84 -3.10
CA LYS A 75 18.27 1.21 -3.56
C LYS A 75 18.40 1.24 -5.08
N VAL A 76 17.83 0.24 -5.76
CA VAL A 76 17.90 0.13 -7.23
C VAL A 76 16.78 0.91 -7.95
N MET A 77 15.76 1.34 -7.20
CA MET A 77 14.63 2.14 -7.68
C MET A 77 14.52 3.47 -6.91
N PRO A 78 15.51 4.34 -6.96
CA PRO A 78 15.50 5.59 -6.18
C PRO A 78 14.47 6.61 -6.65
N LYS A 79 14.07 6.60 -7.94
CA LYS A 79 13.16 7.58 -8.55
C LYS A 79 11.70 7.22 -8.31
N THR A 80 11.38 5.91 -8.30
CA THR A 80 10.01 5.41 -8.23
C THR A 80 9.61 5.16 -6.78
N ARG A 81 8.44 5.68 -6.38
CA ARG A 81 7.89 5.46 -5.05
C ARG A 81 7.55 4.00 -4.82
N GLN A 82 7.91 3.49 -3.64
CA GLN A 82 7.55 2.12 -3.25
C GLN A 82 6.19 2.11 -2.56
N GLN A 83 5.32 1.22 -3.03
CA GLN A 83 3.97 1.05 -2.50
C GLN A 83 3.80 -0.33 -1.88
N MET A 84 3.03 -0.41 -0.79
CA MET A 84 2.60 -1.68 -0.22
C MET A 84 1.08 -1.82 -0.19
N LEU A 85 0.60 -3.05 -0.32
CA LEU A 85 -0.78 -3.42 0.01
C LEU A 85 -0.87 -3.72 1.51
N PHE A 86 -1.73 -2.99 2.23
CA PHE A 86 -1.81 -2.98 3.69
C PHE A 86 -3.23 -3.35 4.17
N ARG A 87 -3.34 -4.41 4.97
CA ARG A 87 -4.64 -4.99 5.38
C ARG A 87 -5.26 -4.28 6.59
N GLY A 88 -5.24 -2.96 6.65
CA GLY A 88 -5.81 -2.21 7.76
C GLY A 88 -5.31 -2.74 9.11
N GLN A 89 -6.21 -2.92 10.08
CA GLN A 89 -5.88 -3.41 11.43
C GLN A 89 -5.25 -4.81 11.48
N ASN A 90 -5.36 -5.56 10.38
CA ASN A 90 -4.76 -6.89 10.29
C ASN A 90 -3.29 -6.85 9.84
N ILE A 91 -2.78 -5.69 9.43
CA ILE A 91 -1.40 -5.49 8.95
C ILE A 91 -1.06 -6.48 7.83
N LEU A 92 -0.41 -7.58 8.16
CA LEU A 92 0.03 -8.66 7.28
C LEU A 92 -0.73 -9.97 7.53
N GLY A 93 -1.46 -10.04 8.65
CA GLY A 93 -2.02 -11.27 9.16
C GLY A 93 -3.51 -11.46 8.89
N TYR A 94 -4.10 -12.34 9.70
CA TYR A 94 -5.50 -12.77 9.61
C TYR A 94 -6.28 -12.47 10.89
N ARG A 95 -5.74 -11.64 11.76
CA ARG A 95 -6.36 -11.16 13.02
C ARG A 95 -6.04 -9.68 13.21
N HIS A 96 -6.82 -9.00 14.02
CA HIS A 96 -6.53 -7.63 14.43
C HIS A 96 -5.30 -7.57 15.35
N TYR A 97 -4.46 -6.60 15.09
CA TYR A 97 -3.36 -6.23 15.98
C TYR A 97 -3.77 -4.99 16.80
N ALA A 98 -3.10 -4.77 17.92
CA ALA A 98 -3.29 -3.56 18.71
C ALA A 98 -2.78 -2.31 17.95
N ASP A 99 -3.34 -1.14 18.24
CA ASP A 99 -3.05 0.10 17.51
C ASP A 99 -1.58 0.50 17.59
N ASP A 100 -0.91 0.27 18.71
CA ASP A 100 0.51 0.53 18.90
C ASP A 100 1.39 -0.35 17.98
N VAL A 101 0.95 -1.59 17.75
CA VAL A 101 1.62 -2.51 16.79
C VAL A 101 1.42 -2.02 15.36
N VAL A 102 0.21 -1.56 15.01
CA VAL A 102 -0.09 -0.97 13.70
C VAL A 102 0.82 0.25 13.45
N LYS A 103 0.87 1.18 14.42
CA LYS A 103 1.73 2.36 14.36
C LYS A 103 3.19 1.98 14.15
N LYS A 104 3.72 1.09 14.99
CA LYS A 104 5.11 0.65 14.92
C LYS A 104 5.46 -0.05 13.61
N PHE A 105 4.52 -0.81 13.06
CA PHE A 105 4.70 -1.44 11.76
C PHE A 105 4.78 -0.41 10.63
N VAL A 106 3.89 0.58 10.63
CA VAL A 106 3.86 1.66 9.63
C VAL A 106 5.17 2.47 9.67
N GLU A 107 5.60 2.89 10.87
CA GLU A 107 6.90 3.55 11.05
C GLU A 107 8.04 2.73 10.45
N ARG A 108 8.12 1.45 10.78
CA ARG A 108 9.20 0.57 10.31
C ARG A 108 9.15 0.32 8.80
N ALA A 109 7.96 0.23 8.21
CA ALA A 109 7.80 0.07 6.78
C ALA A 109 8.27 1.33 6.02
N ALA A 110 7.90 2.52 6.51
CA ALA A 110 8.36 3.79 5.95
C ALA A 110 9.88 3.95 6.07
N GLU A 111 10.47 3.69 7.26
CA GLU A 111 11.92 3.68 7.46
C GLU A 111 12.66 2.72 6.51
N SER A 112 12.00 1.66 6.08
CA SER A 112 12.56 0.68 5.13
C SER A 112 12.39 1.08 3.67
N GLY A 113 11.63 2.14 3.37
CA GLY A 113 11.49 2.70 2.02
C GLY A 113 10.09 2.65 1.41
N ILE A 114 9.05 2.25 2.16
CA ILE A 114 7.65 2.36 1.71
C ILE A 114 7.18 3.81 1.83
N GLU A 115 6.65 4.37 0.75
CA GLU A 115 6.19 5.75 0.65
C GLU A 115 4.67 5.86 0.47
N ILE A 116 4.04 4.78 -0.04
CA ILE A 116 2.59 4.72 -0.27
C ILE A 116 2.02 3.47 0.40
N PHE A 117 1.03 3.66 1.24
CA PHE A 117 0.31 2.60 1.92
C PHE A 117 -1.09 2.48 1.32
N ARG A 118 -1.32 1.45 0.51
CA ARG A 118 -2.63 1.14 -0.04
C ARG A 118 -3.43 0.31 0.97
N VAL A 119 -4.21 1.01 1.78
CA VAL A 119 -4.97 0.45 2.90
C VAL A 119 -6.31 -0.08 2.41
N PHE A 120 -6.64 -1.32 2.74
CA PHE A 120 -7.91 -1.94 2.43
C PHE A 120 -8.42 -2.83 3.58
N ASP A 121 -9.71 -3.08 3.55
CA ASP A 121 -10.35 -4.16 4.28
C ASP A 121 -11.14 -5.05 3.31
N ALA A 122 -11.01 -6.39 3.43
CA ALA A 122 -11.64 -7.32 2.49
C ALA A 122 -13.17 -7.25 2.50
N LEU A 123 -13.78 -6.83 3.62
CA LEU A 123 -15.22 -6.64 3.79
C LEU A 123 -15.65 -5.16 3.70
N ASN A 124 -14.72 -4.26 3.36
CA ASN A 124 -14.95 -2.83 3.31
C ASN A 124 -15.42 -2.22 4.64
N ASP A 125 -14.97 -2.78 5.77
CA ASP A 125 -15.23 -2.20 7.08
C ASP A 125 -14.25 -1.05 7.34
N ILE A 126 -14.74 0.19 7.18
CA ILE A 126 -13.94 1.42 7.35
C ILE A 126 -13.30 1.49 8.75
N ARG A 127 -13.93 0.92 9.78
CA ARG A 127 -13.40 0.90 11.16
C ARG A 127 -12.06 0.17 11.25
N ASN A 128 -11.86 -0.86 10.41
CA ASN A 128 -10.61 -1.59 10.33
C ASN A 128 -9.47 -0.83 9.63
N MET A 129 -9.80 0.27 8.96
CA MET A 129 -8.83 1.09 8.22
C MET A 129 -8.39 2.34 9.00
N THR A 130 -9.19 2.77 9.98
CA THR A 130 -9.01 4.05 10.69
C THR A 130 -7.63 4.19 11.34
N SER A 131 -7.23 3.25 12.21
CA SER A 131 -5.93 3.31 12.89
C SER A 131 -4.75 3.25 11.92
N SER A 132 -4.90 2.51 10.82
CA SER A 132 -3.86 2.37 9.79
C SER A 132 -3.67 3.65 9.00
N ILE A 133 -4.77 4.28 8.55
CA ILE A 133 -4.74 5.54 7.80
C ILE A 133 -4.18 6.65 8.68
N ALA A 134 -4.65 6.76 9.94
CA ALA A 134 -4.13 7.73 10.88
C ALA A 134 -2.61 7.54 11.14
N ALA A 135 -2.17 6.29 11.33
CA ALA A 135 -0.75 6.01 11.55
C ALA A 135 0.13 6.40 10.34
N VAL A 136 -0.39 6.27 9.11
CA VAL A 136 0.33 6.70 7.90
C VAL A 136 0.38 8.22 7.80
N GLY A 137 -0.73 8.91 8.10
CA GLY A 137 -0.78 10.38 8.17
C GLY A 137 0.16 10.95 9.25
N ASP A 138 0.16 10.35 10.46
CA ASP A 138 1.01 10.78 11.58
C ASP A 138 2.52 10.85 11.23
N ILE A 139 2.97 10.08 10.24
CA ILE A 139 4.38 10.06 9.78
C ILE A 139 4.59 10.76 8.44
N GLY A 140 3.57 11.48 7.92
CA GLY A 140 3.65 12.23 6.67
C GLY A 140 3.78 11.37 5.40
N MET A 141 3.35 10.10 5.43
CA MET A 141 3.36 9.22 4.26
C MET A 141 2.01 9.23 3.54
N HIS A 142 1.99 8.78 2.28
CA HIS A 142 0.76 8.76 1.49
C HIS A 142 -0.13 7.56 1.84
N ALA A 143 -1.31 7.84 2.39
CA ALA A 143 -2.35 6.85 2.60
C ALA A 143 -3.28 6.80 1.38
N GLN A 144 -3.41 5.63 0.75
CA GLN A 144 -4.35 5.38 -0.33
C GLN A 144 -5.45 4.44 0.15
N GLY A 145 -6.63 4.99 0.44
CA GLY A 145 -7.80 4.20 0.84
C GLY A 145 -8.37 3.42 -0.35
N THR A 146 -8.72 2.17 -0.14
CA THR A 146 -9.12 1.27 -1.23
C THR A 146 -10.43 0.53 -0.89
N LEU A 147 -11.33 0.47 -1.87
CA LEU A 147 -12.56 -0.31 -1.78
C LEU A 147 -12.39 -1.65 -2.52
N SER A 148 -12.77 -2.74 -1.87
CA SER A 148 -12.85 -4.07 -2.48
C SER A 148 -14.18 -4.19 -3.23
N TYR A 149 -14.20 -3.71 -4.49
CA TYR A 149 -15.42 -3.66 -5.30
C TYR A 149 -15.88 -5.05 -5.72
N THR A 150 -17.19 -5.28 -5.63
CA THR A 150 -17.84 -6.49 -6.15
C THR A 150 -19.24 -6.17 -6.65
N THR A 151 -19.83 -7.10 -7.39
CA THR A 151 -21.21 -7.03 -7.86
C THR A 151 -22.01 -8.18 -7.28
N SER A 152 -23.18 -7.89 -6.73
CA SER A 152 -24.13 -8.88 -6.25
C SER A 152 -25.53 -8.27 -6.13
N PRO A 153 -26.58 -9.07 -5.91
CA PRO A 153 -27.94 -8.56 -5.73
C PRO A 153 -28.11 -7.57 -4.55
N VAL A 154 -27.20 -7.63 -3.57
CA VAL A 154 -27.25 -6.77 -2.38
C VAL A 154 -26.36 -5.53 -2.49
N HIS A 155 -25.39 -5.51 -3.40
CA HIS A 155 -24.50 -4.37 -3.59
C HIS A 155 -25.07 -3.41 -4.65
N LYS A 156 -25.61 -2.29 -4.20
CA LYS A 156 -26.12 -1.21 -5.05
C LYS A 156 -25.04 -0.14 -5.26
N ILE A 157 -25.20 0.67 -6.30
CA ILE A 157 -24.26 1.77 -6.58
C ILE A 157 -24.20 2.78 -5.42
N GLU A 158 -25.32 3.03 -4.77
CA GLU A 158 -25.41 3.93 -3.63
C GLU A 158 -24.54 3.47 -2.47
N THR A 159 -24.47 2.14 -2.22
CA THR A 159 -23.58 1.56 -1.19
C THR A 159 -22.11 1.90 -1.46
N TRP A 160 -21.68 1.82 -2.72
CA TRP A 160 -20.31 2.14 -3.11
C TRP A 160 -20.01 3.63 -3.01
N ILE A 161 -20.98 4.47 -3.38
CA ILE A 161 -20.86 5.93 -3.24
C ILE A 161 -20.71 6.32 -1.76
N ASP A 162 -21.51 5.74 -0.88
CA ASP A 162 -21.48 6.07 0.55
C ASP A 162 -20.18 5.56 1.21
N LEU A 163 -19.70 4.37 0.84
CA LEU A 163 -18.40 3.87 1.28
C LEU A 163 -17.25 4.77 0.79
N ALA A 164 -17.29 5.18 -0.48
CA ALA A 164 -16.29 6.07 -1.04
C ALA A 164 -16.24 7.42 -0.32
N LYS A 165 -17.40 8.04 -0.04
CA LYS A 165 -17.47 9.29 0.73
C LYS A 165 -16.93 9.12 2.15
N SER A 166 -17.24 8.01 2.81
CA SER A 166 -16.77 7.74 4.16
C SER A 166 -15.25 7.57 4.19
N LEU A 167 -14.67 6.93 3.17
CA LEU A 167 -13.24 6.75 3.05
C LEU A 167 -12.53 8.06 2.70
N ASP A 168 -13.08 8.85 1.80
CA ASP A 168 -12.57 10.18 1.44
C ASP A 168 -12.54 11.11 2.67
N CYS A 169 -13.59 11.11 3.47
CA CYS A 169 -13.65 11.87 4.71
C CYS A 169 -12.57 11.45 5.71
N LEU A 170 -12.29 10.15 5.81
CA LEU A 170 -11.25 9.61 6.69
C LEU A 170 -9.84 10.03 6.24
N LEU A 171 -9.58 10.01 4.93
CA LEU A 171 -8.31 10.44 4.34
C LEU A 171 -8.10 11.95 4.54
N TYR A 172 -9.11 12.76 4.26
CA TYR A 172 -9.05 14.21 4.43
C TYR A 172 -8.78 14.63 5.88
N THR A 173 -9.36 13.93 6.85
CA THR A 173 -9.15 14.23 8.28
C THR A 173 -7.70 13.95 8.71
N SER A 174 -7.04 12.97 8.08
CA SER A 174 -5.64 12.66 8.35
C SER A 174 -4.70 13.70 7.72
N ASP A 175 -5.01 14.18 6.51
CA ASP A 175 -4.22 15.21 5.82
C ASP A 175 -4.37 16.62 6.45
N ALA A 176 -5.55 16.91 7.05
CA ALA A 176 -5.80 18.21 7.68
C ALA A 176 -5.01 18.44 8.98
N ALA A 177 -4.50 17.39 9.61
CA ALA A 177 -3.63 17.52 10.78
C ALA A 177 -2.27 18.13 10.43
N ASP A 178 -1.84 18.10 9.16
CA ASP A 178 -0.57 18.65 8.67
C ASP A 178 -0.67 20.12 8.23
N ASP A 179 -1.87 20.67 8.01
CA ASP A 179 -2.05 22.03 7.48
C ASP A 179 -2.03 23.12 8.58
N ASP A 180 -2.15 22.76 9.86
CA ASP A 180 -2.09 23.70 10.99
C ASP A 180 -0.66 24.08 11.42
N THR A 181 0.38 23.64 10.70
CA THR A 181 1.80 23.91 10.99
C THR A 181 2.54 24.65 9.86
N ARG A 182 1.82 25.33 8.97
CA ARG A 182 2.44 26.21 7.95
C ARG A 182 2.16 27.68 8.17
#